data_742fcefc9fcf431ed5552fc217dc33de
#
_entry.id   742fcefc9fcf431ed5552fc217dc33de
#
_cell.length_a   1.000
_cell.length_b   1.000
_cell.length_c   1.000
_cell.angle_alpha   90.00
_cell.angle_beta   90.00
_cell.angle_gamma   90.00
#
_symmetry.space_group_name_H-M   'P 1'
#
loop_
_entity.id
_entity.type
_entity.pdbx_description
1 polymer ?
#
loop_
_entity_poly.entity_id
_entity_poly.type
_entity_poly.pdbx_seq_one_letter_code
_entity_poly.pdbx_strand_id
1 'polypeptide(L)'
;STCESMNLLGNKVQARNLAMKIGVPVVPGSDGAVDIEGARKVIRKIGLPVMLKAEGGGGGRGIFVIRTMQELEDAFVKASTMAEASFGNPRLFVERYLEHVRHIEIQVIADQYGNVFAFDERDCTVQRNHQKLVEITPSPWPGMTQKLRDQLKEYARALVKAVNYYSLATVEFLVTQDGTPYMIEVNTRLQVEHGITESRYGI
;
A
#
# COMPACT_ATOMS: atom_id res chain seq x y z
N SER A 1 10.67 18.49 -3.05
CA SER A 1 9.89 17.82 -4.11
C SER A 1 8.93 18.79 -4.77
N THR A 2 8.63 18.56 -6.03
CA THR A 2 7.57 19.29 -6.73
C THR A 2 6.20 18.82 -6.26
N CYS A 3 5.18 19.68 -6.34
CA CYS A 3 3.79 19.29 -6.06
C CYS A 3 3.35 18.11 -6.94
N GLU A 4 3.83 18.07 -8.18
CA GLU A 4 3.54 16.99 -9.13
C GLU A 4 4.08 15.65 -8.64
N SER A 5 5.37 15.55 -8.29
CA SER A 5 5.97 14.30 -7.79
C SER A 5 5.34 13.84 -6.48
N MET A 6 4.98 14.78 -5.59
CA MET A 6 4.27 14.47 -4.35
C MET A 6 2.88 13.90 -4.63
N ASN A 7 2.13 14.49 -5.57
CA ASN A 7 0.80 14.02 -5.94
C ASN A 7 0.84 12.65 -6.63
N LEU A 8 1.80 12.43 -7.54
CA LEU A 8 1.95 11.15 -8.25
C LEU A 8 2.19 9.99 -7.28
N LEU A 9 3.03 10.18 -6.26
CA LEU A 9 3.32 9.14 -5.27
C LEU A 9 2.25 9.08 -4.16
N GLY A 10 1.74 10.23 -3.71
CA GLY A 10 0.79 10.29 -2.60
C GLY A 10 -0.64 9.89 -2.97
N ASN A 11 -1.01 9.97 -4.26
CA ASN A 11 -2.29 9.49 -4.73
C ASN A 11 -2.24 7.98 -4.96
N LYS A 12 -3.09 7.22 -4.25
CA LYS A 12 -3.07 5.75 -4.27
C LYS A 12 -3.23 5.14 -5.67
N VAL A 13 -4.11 5.70 -6.49
CA VAL A 13 -4.35 5.21 -7.86
C VAL A 13 -3.15 5.49 -8.75
N GLN A 14 -2.61 6.70 -8.68
CA GLN A 14 -1.45 7.09 -9.49
C GLN A 14 -0.20 6.32 -9.09
N ALA A 15 0.07 6.19 -7.78
CA ALA A 15 1.19 5.41 -7.27
C ALA A 15 1.10 3.94 -7.68
N ARG A 16 -0.11 3.34 -7.61
CA ARG A 16 -0.37 1.98 -8.06
C ARG A 16 -0.09 1.81 -9.56
N ASN A 17 -0.60 2.73 -10.40
CA ASN A 17 -0.37 2.68 -11.85
C ASN A 17 1.12 2.85 -12.20
N LEU A 18 1.81 3.74 -11.50
CA LEU A 18 3.26 3.91 -11.63
C LEU A 18 3.99 2.63 -11.25
N ALA A 19 3.66 2.03 -10.10
CA ALA A 19 4.26 0.78 -9.64
C ALA A 19 4.13 -0.34 -10.68
N MET A 20 2.92 -0.56 -11.21
CA MET A 20 2.70 -1.53 -12.29
C MET A 20 3.55 -1.24 -13.52
N LYS A 21 3.64 0.03 -13.94
CA LYS A 21 4.41 0.45 -15.11
C LYS A 21 5.90 0.15 -14.98
N ILE A 22 6.46 0.28 -13.79
CA ILE A 22 7.89 0.04 -13.52
C ILE A 22 8.21 -1.34 -12.97
N GLY A 23 7.21 -2.25 -12.93
CA GLY A 23 7.40 -3.64 -12.50
C GLY A 23 7.44 -3.86 -10.99
N VAL A 24 6.97 -2.89 -10.18
CA VAL A 24 6.78 -3.07 -8.73
C VAL A 24 5.43 -3.76 -8.50
N PRO A 25 5.41 -4.93 -7.83
CA PRO A 25 4.17 -5.66 -7.60
C PRO A 25 3.17 -4.86 -6.76
N VAL A 26 1.90 -4.93 -7.14
CA VAL A 26 0.77 -4.35 -6.42
C VAL A 26 -0.29 -5.42 -6.16
N VAL A 27 -1.11 -5.23 -5.14
CA VAL A 27 -2.18 -6.18 -4.83
C VAL A 27 -3.09 -6.35 -6.06
N PRO A 28 -3.35 -7.57 -6.55
CA PRO A 28 -4.25 -7.79 -7.67
C PRO A 28 -5.64 -7.17 -7.43
N GLY A 29 -6.19 -6.50 -8.43
CA GLY A 29 -7.47 -5.81 -8.28
C GLY A 29 -7.97 -5.17 -9.55
N SER A 30 -8.94 -4.27 -9.44
CA SER A 30 -9.45 -3.47 -10.55
C SER A 30 -8.47 -2.33 -10.89
N ASP A 31 -8.50 -1.89 -12.15
CA ASP A 31 -7.68 -0.77 -12.64
C ASP A 31 -8.26 0.61 -12.26
N GLY A 32 -9.30 0.64 -11.45
CA GLY A 32 -10.02 1.82 -10.98
C GLY A 32 -11.35 1.43 -10.38
N ALA A 33 -12.22 2.43 -10.22
CA ALA A 33 -13.57 2.20 -9.73
C ALA A 33 -14.39 1.36 -10.71
N VAL A 34 -15.22 0.49 -10.15
CA VAL A 34 -16.07 -0.44 -10.90
C VAL A 34 -17.52 -0.37 -10.40
N ASP A 35 -18.44 -0.70 -11.29
CA ASP A 35 -19.80 -1.05 -10.90
C ASP A 35 -19.86 -2.52 -10.42
N ILE A 36 -21.03 -2.98 -10.03
CA ILE A 36 -21.21 -4.34 -9.50
C ILE A 36 -20.85 -5.42 -10.51
N GLU A 37 -21.15 -5.21 -11.79
CA GLU A 37 -20.81 -6.17 -12.84
C GLU A 37 -19.30 -6.17 -13.13
N GLY A 38 -18.67 -5.00 -13.09
CA GLY A 38 -17.20 -4.88 -13.10
C GLY A 38 -16.56 -5.60 -11.92
N ALA A 39 -17.12 -5.45 -10.72
CA ALA A 39 -16.65 -6.16 -9.53
C ALA A 39 -16.75 -7.68 -9.70
N ARG A 40 -17.87 -8.19 -10.24
CA ARG A 40 -18.04 -9.63 -10.55
C ARG A 40 -16.95 -10.14 -11.52
N LYS A 41 -16.66 -9.37 -12.58
CA LYS A 41 -15.62 -9.73 -13.56
C LYS A 41 -14.24 -9.77 -12.92
N VAL A 42 -13.90 -8.76 -12.13
CA VAL A 42 -12.61 -8.70 -11.41
C VAL A 42 -12.48 -9.88 -10.45
N ILE A 43 -13.50 -10.16 -9.63
CA ILE A 43 -13.49 -11.28 -8.67
C ILE A 43 -13.29 -12.63 -9.37
N ARG A 44 -13.95 -12.85 -10.52
CA ARG A 44 -13.75 -14.08 -11.31
C ARG A 44 -12.30 -14.22 -11.81
N LYS A 45 -11.62 -13.09 -12.09
CA LYS A 45 -10.23 -13.08 -12.56
C LYS A 45 -9.22 -13.30 -11.44
N ILE A 46 -9.39 -12.61 -10.28
CA ILE A 46 -8.41 -12.64 -9.20
C ILE A 46 -8.72 -13.64 -8.09
N GLY A 47 -9.95 -14.18 -8.04
CA GLY A 47 -10.43 -15.11 -7.01
C GLY A 47 -10.86 -14.40 -5.72
N LEU A 48 -11.49 -15.18 -4.84
CA LEU A 48 -11.88 -14.78 -3.49
C LEU A 48 -10.79 -15.23 -2.47
N PRO A 49 -10.71 -14.60 -1.29
CA PRO A 49 -11.46 -13.44 -0.83
C PRO A 49 -10.96 -12.13 -1.46
N VAL A 50 -11.85 -11.14 -1.53
CA VAL A 50 -11.53 -9.79 -2.00
C VAL A 50 -12.01 -8.75 -1.00
N MET A 51 -11.55 -7.50 -1.17
CA MET A 51 -12.09 -6.36 -0.44
C MET A 51 -12.61 -5.31 -1.43
N LEU A 52 -13.73 -4.69 -1.08
CA LEU A 52 -14.22 -3.46 -1.68
C LEU A 52 -13.63 -2.29 -0.90
N LYS A 53 -13.09 -1.31 -1.60
CA LYS A 53 -12.53 -0.08 -1.02
C LYS A 53 -13.15 1.14 -1.66
N ALA A 54 -13.52 2.12 -0.84
CA ALA A 54 -13.93 3.43 -1.34
C ALA A 54 -12.73 4.18 -1.95
N GLU A 55 -12.92 4.82 -3.11
CA GLU A 55 -11.87 5.59 -3.80
C GLU A 55 -11.35 6.75 -2.94
N GLY A 56 -12.22 7.41 -2.18
CA GLY A 56 -11.86 8.45 -1.22
C GLY A 56 -11.42 7.95 0.16
N GLY A 57 -11.45 6.62 0.38
CA GLY A 57 -11.18 6.02 1.68
C GLY A 57 -9.71 6.02 2.06
N GLY A 58 -9.43 6.17 3.37
CA GLY A 58 -8.09 6.10 3.94
C GLY A 58 -8.11 5.59 5.39
N GLY A 59 -6.97 5.14 5.90
CA GLY A 59 -6.83 4.68 7.29
C GLY A 59 -7.71 3.46 7.64
N GLY A 60 -7.96 2.58 6.66
CA GLY A 60 -8.78 1.37 6.87
C GLY A 60 -10.29 1.59 6.93
N ARG A 61 -10.77 2.82 6.75
CA ARG A 61 -12.21 3.11 6.71
C ARG A 61 -12.78 2.82 5.31
N GLY A 62 -14.00 2.28 5.25
CA GLY A 62 -14.66 1.97 3.98
C GLY A 62 -14.14 0.71 3.30
N ILE A 63 -13.65 -0.26 4.07
CA ILE A 63 -13.20 -1.57 3.58
C ILE A 63 -14.24 -2.62 3.96
N PHE A 64 -14.70 -3.39 2.95
CA PHE A 64 -15.60 -4.52 3.12
C PHE A 64 -14.98 -5.78 2.52
N VAL A 65 -14.76 -6.78 3.36
CA VAL A 65 -14.20 -8.07 2.92
C VAL A 65 -15.34 -8.96 2.42
N ILE A 66 -15.14 -9.54 1.23
CA ILE A 66 -16.07 -10.44 0.56
C ILE A 66 -15.43 -11.82 0.46
N ARG A 67 -16.04 -12.81 1.07
CA ARG A 67 -15.54 -14.19 1.08
C ARG A 67 -16.30 -15.10 0.13
N THR A 68 -17.54 -14.75 -0.21
CA THR A 68 -18.41 -15.49 -1.12
C THR A 68 -19.06 -14.57 -2.13
N MET A 69 -19.42 -15.11 -3.31
CA MET A 69 -20.10 -14.30 -4.35
C MET A 69 -21.51 -13.89 -3.93
N GLN A 70 -22.14 -14.62 -3.01
CA GLN A 70 -23.47 -14.31 -2.47
C GLN A 70 -23.46 -13.01 -1.66
N GLU A 71 -22.36 -12.71 -0.99
CA GLU A 71 -22.21 -11.48 -0.18
C GLU A 71 -22.02 -10.22 -1.02
N LEU A 72 -21.66 -10.36 -2.30
CA LEU A 72 -21.19 -9.24 -3.11
C LEU A 72 -22.23 -8.11 -3.25
N GLU A 73 -23.49 -8.46 -3.57
CA GLU A 73 -24.52 -7.43 -3.83
C GLU A 73 -24.80 -6.58 -2.60
N ASP A 74 -25.08 -7.23 -1.48
CA ASP A 74 -25.37 -6.54 -0.22
C ASP A 74 -24.16 -5.71 0.26
N ALA A 75 -22.96 -6.27 0.15
CA ALA A 75 -21.74 -5.59 0.55
C ALA A 75 -21.42 -4.41 -0.37
N PHE A 76 -21.66 -4.53 -1.68
CA PHE A 76 -21.46 -3.46 -2.64
C PHE A 76 -22.35 -2.25 -2.36
N VAL A 77 -23.66 -2.49 -2.13
CA VAL A 77 -24.63 -1.43 -1.78
C VAL A 77 -24.21 -0.75 -0.47
N LYS A 78 -23.92 -1.52 0.59
CA LYS A 78 -23.48 -0.97 1.89
C LYS A 78 -22.19 -0.16 1.76
N ALA A 79 -21.20 -0.67 1.04
CA ALA A 79 -19.92 0.00 0.83
C ALA A 79 -20.08 1.31 0.05
N SER A 80 -20.88 1.31 -1.01
CA SER A 80 -21.15 2.49 -1.84
C SER A 80 -21.91 3.57 -1.05
N THR A 81 -22.95 3.19 -0.30
CA THR A 81 -23.70 4.12 0.57
C THR A 81 -22.79 4.74 1.64
N MET A 82 -21.96 3.92 2.27
CA MET A 82 -21.01 4.42 3.29
C MET A 82 -19.94 5.32 2.67
N ALA A 83 -19.45 4.99 1.48
CA ALA A 83 -18.48 5.80 0.77
C ALA A 83 -19.04 7.18 0.41
N GLU A 84 -20.27 7.24 -0.08
CA GLU A 84 -20.98 8.50 -0.35
C GLU A 84 -21.15 9.33 0.92
N ALA A 85 -21.64 8.74 2.00
CA ALA A 85 -21.87 9.44 3.27
C ALA A 85 -20.57 9.95 3.92
N SER A 86 -19.46 9.20 3.80
CA SER A 86 -18.20 9.52 4.48
C SER A 86 -17.25 10.38 3.66
N PHE A 87 -17.29 10.26 2.34
CA PHE A 87 -16.30 10.85 1.43
C PHE A 87 -16.93 11.66 0.29
N GLY A 88 -18.28 11.69 0.17
CA GLY A 88 -18.99 12.35 -0.93
C GLY A 88 -18.75 11.71 -2.30
N ASN A 89 -18.33 10.43 -2.32
CA ASN A 89 -17.99 9.70 -3.54
C ASN A 89 -18.31 8.21 -3.36
N PRO A 90 -19.33 7.64 -4.06
CA PRO A 90 -19.77 6.27 -3.91
C PRO A 90 -18.88 5.25 -4.63
N ARG A 91 -17.84 5.72 -5.33
CA ARG A 91 -17.00 4.89 -6.21
C ARG A 91 -16.18 3.89 -5.40
N LEU A 92 -16.24 2.64 -5.84
CA LEU A 92 -15.55 1.52 -5.20
C LEU A 92 -14.60 0.85 -6.18
N PHE A 93 -13.49 0.33 -5.66
CA PHE A 93 -12.61 -0.58 -6.38
C PHE A 93 -12.46 -1.90 -5.62
N VAL A 94 -12.07 -2.94 -6.36
CA VAL A 94 -11.89 -4.30 -5.85
C VAL A 94 -10.40 -4.61 -5.76
N GLU A 95 -9.97 -5.15 -4.62
CA GLU A 95 -8.61 -5.71 -4.47
C GLU A 95 -8.70 -7.09 -3.84
N ARG A 96 -7.71 -7.94 -4.13
CA ARG A 96 -7.56 -9.21 -3.44
C ARG A 96 -7.37 -8.97 -1.95
N TYR A 97 -8.10 -9.69 -1.12
CA TYR A 97 -7.86 -9.67 0.32
C TYR A 97 -6.72 -10.62 0.65
N LEU A 98 -5.61 -10.07 1.13
CA LEU A 98 -4.44 -10.84 1.52
C LEU A 98 -4.53 -11.15 3.01
N GLU A 99 -4.56 -12.44 3.36
CA GLU A 99 -4.59 -12.91 4.74
C GLU A 99 -3.17 -13.21 5.24
N HIS A 100 -2.97 -13.10 6.54
CA HIS A 100 -1.70 -13.45 7.21
C HIS A 100 -0.46 -12.76 6.62
N VAL A 101 -0.60 -11.47 6.28
CA VAL A 101 0.48 -10.66 5.73
C VAL A 101 1.29 -9.96 6.81
N ARG A 102 2.52 -9.58 6.46
CA ARG A 102 3.32 -8.61 7.20
C ARG A 102 3.15 -7.23 6.57
N HIS A 103 3.03 -6.22 7.40
CA HIS A 103 3.06 -4.83 6.99
C HIS A 103 4.49 -4.32 7.14
N ILE A 104 5.18 -4.19 6.03
CA ILE A 104 6.59 -3.79 5.98
C ILE A 104 6.69 -2.46 5.25
N GLU A 105 7.51 -1.56 5.75
CA GLU A 105 7.73 -0.28 5.11
C GLU A 105 9.20 0.07 4.98
N ILE A 106 9.53 0.79 3.90
CA ILE A 106 10.86 1.27 3.60
C ILE A 106 10.86 2.79 3.59
N GLN A 107 11.55 3.39 4.55
CA GLN A 107 11.84 4.82 4.50
C GLN A 107 12.94 5.09 3.49
N VAL A 108 12.77 6.12 2.69
CA VAL A 108 13.76 6.61 1.74
C VAL A 108 14.05 8.08 1.98
N ILE A 109 15.26 8.48 1.69
CA ILE A 109 15.66 9.88 1.56
C ILE A 109 16.27 10.09 0.18
N ALA A 110 15.84 11.15 -0.49
CA ALA A 110 16.34 11.50 -1.80
C ALA A 110 16.73 12.97 -1.86
N ASP A 111 17.80 13.28 -2.60
CA ASP A 111 18.24 14.64 -2.88
C ASP A 111 17.75 15.11 -4.26
N GLN A 112 17.97 16.39 -4.55
CA GLN A 112 17.61 16.99 -5.85
C GLN A 112 18.53 16.57 -7.02
N TYR A 113 19.59 15.83 -6.74
CA TYR A 113 20.58 15.37 -7.73
C TYR A 113 20.33 13.91 -8.16
N GLY A 114 19.27 13.28 -7.66
CA GLY A 114 18.87 11.91 -8.02
C GLY A 114 19.51 10.82 -7.17
N ASN A 115 20.24 11.17 -6.09
CA ASN A 115 20.69 10.18 -5.12
C ASN A 115 19.51 9.77 -4.23
N VAL A 116 19.33 8.45 -4.07
CA VAL A 116 18.27 7.88 -3.23
C VAL A 116 18.88 6.84 -2.30
N PHE A 117 18.74 7.07 -1.01
CA PHE A 117 19.07 6.10 0.02
C PHE A 117 17.79 5.46 0.60
N ALA A 118 17.78 4.14 0.70
CA ALA A 118 16.69 3.37 1.32
C ALA A 118 17.22 2.72 2.61
N PHE A 119 16.56 3.04 3.72
CA PHE A 119 16.89 2.51 5.04
C PHE A 119 16.47 1.04 5.19
N ASP A 120 16.84 0.39 6.28
CA ASP A 120 16.31 -0.91 6.65
C ASP A 120 14.80 -0.80 6.92
N GLU A 121 14.12 -1.91 6.72
CA GLU A 121 12.67 -1.98 6.89
C GLU A 121 12.24 -1.69 8.33
N ARG A 122 11.01 -1.16 8.44
CA ARG A 122 10.21 -1.21 9.66
C ARG A 122 9.11 -2.25 9.49
N ASP A 123 8.96 -3.13 10.46
CA ASP A 123 7.86 -4.09 10.56
C ASP A 123 6.76 -3.47 11.44
N CYS A 124 5.64 -3.10 10.80
CA CYS A 124 4.50 -2.46 11.42
C CYS A 124 3.29 -3.40 11.50
N THR A 125 3.52 -4.70 11.58
CA THR A 125 2.46 -5.72 11.51
C THR A 125 1.54 -5.70 12.74
N VAL A 126 2.04 -5.29 13.90
CA VAL A 126 1.24 -5.20 15.12
C VAL A 126 0.36 -3.97 15.08
N GLN A 127 -0.91 -4.18 14.73
CA GLN A 127 -1.89 -3.11 14.51
C GLN A 127 -3.20 -3.37 15.25
N ARG A 128 -3.94 -2.30 15.56
CA ARG A 128 -5.32 -2.35 16.03
C ARG A 128 -6.18 -1.43 15.16
N ASN A 129 -7.22 -1.97 14.53
CA ASN A 129 -8.09 -1.22 13.61
C ASN A 129 -7.30 -0.48 12.53
N HIS A 130 -6.30 -1.13 11.94
CA HIS A 130 -5.38 -0.59 10.92
C HIS A 130 -4.50 0.59 11.42
N GLN A 131 -4.35 0.75 12.72
CA GLN A 131 -3.40 1.68 13.32
C GLN A 131 -2.17 0.93 13.81
N LYS A 132 -0.99 1.37 13.41
CA LYS A 132 0.30 0.84 13.87
C LYS A 132 0.43 1.06 15.38
N LEU A 133 0.71 0.00 16.15
CA LEU A 133 0.90 0.08 17.60
C LEU A 133 2.35 -0.15 18.00
N VAL A 134 3.05 -1.00 17.24
CA VAL A 134 4.45 -1.34 17.48
C VAL A 134 5.15 -1.40 16.12
N GLU A 135 6.27 -0.72 16.03
CA GLU A 135 7.18 -0.77 14.89
C GLU A 135 8.51 -1.36 15.35
N ILE A 136 9.06 -2.27 14.57
CA ILE A 136 10.30 -2.98 14.89
C ILE A 136 11.26 -2.89 13.70
N THR A 137 12.52 -2.54 13.95
CA THR A 137 13.58 -2.55 12.95
C THR A 137 14.88 -3.17 13.50
N PRO A 138 15.54 -4.09 12.80
CA PRO A 138 15.04 -4.82 11.63
C PRO A 138 13.88 -5.76 12.00
N SER A 139 13.10 -6.19 10.99
CA SER A 139 11.98 -7.12 11.20
C SER A 139 12.46 -8.44 11.84
N PRO A 140 11.82 -8.90 12.92
CA PRO A 140 12.16 -10.19 13.56
C PRO A 140 11.55 -11.38 12.82
N TRP A 141 10.78 -11.15 11.77
CA TRP A 141 10.13 -12.22 11.02
C TRP A 141 11.15 -13.09 10.27
N PRO A 142 11.17 -14.43 10.49
CA PRO A 142 12.14 -15.31 9.83
C PRO A 142 12.07 -15.29 8.30
N GLY A 143 10.90 -14.94 7.72
CA GLY A 143 10.73 -14.77 6.27
C GLY A 143 11.36 -13.49 5.70
N MET A 144 11.80 -12.55 6.55
CA MET A 144 12.54 -11.36 6.12
C MET A 144 13.99 -11.69 5.81
N THR A 145 14.20 -12.36 4.68
CA THR A 145 15.54 -12.70 4.19
C THR A 145 16.27 -11.45 3.68
N GLN A 146 17.61 -11.51 3.59
CA GLN A 146 18.39 -10.41 3.01
C GLN A 146 17.97 -10.11 1.57
N LYS A 147 17.66 -11.14 0.78
CA LYS A 147 17.16 -11.00 -0.59
C LYS A 147 15.85 -10.20 -0.65
N LEU A 148 14.91 -10.50 0.23
CA LEU A 148 13.64 -9.78 0.31
C LEU A 148 13.86 -8.33 0.74
N ARG A 149 14.73 -8.08 1.73
CA ARG A 149 15.10 -6.74 2.20
C ARG A 149 15.68 -5.90 1.06
N ASP A 150 16.61 -6.45 0.31
CA ASP A 150 17.24 -5.76 -0.82
C ASP A 150 16.20 -5.49 -1.93
N GLN A 151 15.31 -6.43 -2.21
CA GLN A 151 14.22 -6.26 -3.17
C GLN A 151 13.25 -5.13 -2.79
N LEU A 152 12.83 -5.07 -1.53
CA LEU A 152 11.95 -3.99 -1.02
C LEU A 152 12.61 -2.62 -1.15
N LYS A 153 13.90 -2.53 -0.80
CA LYS A 153 14.70 -1.31 -0.97
C LYS A 153 14.78 -0.88 -2.44
N GLU A 154 15.00 -1.82 -3.36
CA GLU A 154 15.05 -1.50 -4.79
C GLU A 154 13.70 -1.02 -5.31
N TYR A 155 12.60 -1.65 -4.90
CA TYR A 155 11.26 -1.19 -5.27
C TYR A 155 10.98 0.24 -4.75
N ALA A 156 11.36 0.52 -3.51
CA ALA A 156 11.20 1.86 -2.94
C ALA A 156 12.04 2.91 -3.69
N ARG A 157 13.30 2.59 -4.03
CA ARG A 157 14.16 3.47 -4.84
C ARG A 157 13.60 3.70 -6.23
N ALA A 158 13.11 2.65 -6.89
CA ALA A 158 12.57 2.73 -8.24
C ALA A 158 11.35 3.67 -8.31
N LEU A 159 10.43 3.56 -7.34
CA LEU A 159 9.25 4.43 -7.26
C LEU A 159 9.63 5.91 -7.11
N VAL A 160 10.54 6.21 -6.19
CA VAL A 160 10.99 7.57 -5.90
C VAL A 160 11.73 8.18 -7.09
N LYS A 161 12.62 7.41 -7.73
CA LYS A 161 13.37 7.83 -8.93
C LYS A 161 12.46 8.06 -10.13
N ALA A 162 11.43 7.25 -10.32
CA ALA A 162 10.54 7.32 -11.49
C ALA A 162 9.82 8.66 -11.63
N VAL A 163 9.71 9.44 -10.55
CA VAL A 163 9.05 10.76 -10.53
C VAL A 163 9.99 11.89 -10.10
N ASN A 164 11.29 11.64 -10.06
CA ASN A 164 12.29 12.60 -9.59
C ASN A 164 11.93 13.22 -8.23
N TYR A 165 11.39 12.39 -7.33
CA TYR A 165 11.06 12.83 -5.98
C TYR A 165 12.35 13.07 -5.18
N TYR A 166 12.38 14.17 -4.43
CA TYR A 166 13.43 14.46 -3.46
C TYR A 166 12.80 14.86 -2.12
N SER A 167 13.32 14.44 -1.04
CA SER A 167 12.92 14.58 0.35
C SER A 167 12.72 13.20 0.99
N LEU A 168 12.05 13.16 2.12
CA LEU A 168 11.69 11.94 2.84
C LEU A 168 10.39 11.35 2.29
N ALA A 169 10.37 10.05 2.09
CA ALA A 169 9.14 9.29 1.81
C ALA A 169 9.22 7.93 2.47
N THR A 170 8.06 7.29 2.62
CA THR A 170 7.96 5.90 3.08
C THR A 170 7.09 5.13 2.10
N VAL A 171 7.61 4.01 1.62
CA VAL A 171 6.89 3.07 0.75
C VAL A 171 6.42 1.89 1.60
N GLU A 172 5.12 1.64 1.60
CA GLU A 172 4.49 0.59 2.39
C GLU A 172 4.16 -0.63 1.53
N PHE A 173 4.44 -1.80 2.09
CA PHE A 173 4.21 -3.10 1.44
C PHE A 173 3.43 -4.04 2.34
N LEU A 174 2.58 -4.86 1.72
CA LEU A 174 2.12 -6.10 2.34
C LEU A 174 2.97 -7.25 1.81
N VAL A 175 3.53 -8.05 2.71
CA VAL A 175 4.35 -9.21 2.36
C VAL A 175 3.63 -10.48 2.82
N THR A 176 3.36 -11.37 1.88
CA THR A 176 2.71 -12.66 2.15
C THR A 176 3.67 -13.66 2.82
N GLN A 177 3.14 -14.76 3.33
CA GLN A 177 3.94 -15.77 4.05
C GLN A 177 5.02 -16.42 3.18
N ASP A 178 4.82 -16.48 1.86
CA ASP A 178 5.77 -16.95 0.87
C ASP A 178 6.85 -15.92 0.47
N GLY A 179 6.80 -14.73 1.08
CA GLY A 179 7.75 -13.64 0.83
C GLY A 179 7.43 -12.78 -0.39
N THR A 180 6.23 -12.87 -0.97
CA THR A 180 5.83 -12.02 -2.09
C THR A 180 5.41 -10.63 -1.58
N PRO A 181 6.11 -9.54 -1.97
CA PRO A 181 5.75 -8.20 -1.57
C PRO A 181 4.76 -7.56 -2.56
N TYR A 182 3.85 -6.75 -2.02
CA TYR A 182 2.91 -5.93 -2.79
C TYR A 182 2.93 -4.50 -2.24
N MET A 183 3.27 -3.53 -3.08
CA MET A 183 3.19 -2.11 -2.72
C MET A 183 1.73 -1.71 -2.52
N ILE A 184 1.44 -0.98 -1.45
CA ILE A 184 0.09 -0.52 -1.11
C ILE A 184 -0.05 1.00 -1.12
N GLU A 185 0.94 1.72 -0.62
CA GLU A 185 0.93 3.19 -0.66
C GLU A 185 2.32 3.80 -0.50
N VAL A 186 2.43 5.08 -0.85
CA VAL A 186 3.62 5.89 -0.61
C VAL A 186 3.23 7.13 0.18
N ASN A 187 3.87 7.33 1.32
CA ASN A 187 3.73 8.54 2.12
C ASN A 187 4.84 9.52 1.77
N THR A 188 4.48 10.64 1.11
CA THR A 188 5.42 11.69 0.64
C THR A 188 5.71 12.72 1.74
N ARG A 189 5.99 12.24 2.94
CA ARG A 189 6.23 13.04 4.16
C ARG A 189 6.99 12.24 5.20
N LEU A 190 7.49 12.93 6.22
CA LEU A 190 7.96 12.29 7.44
C LEU A 190 6.78 11.61 8.16
N GLN A 191 7.00 10.43 8.72
CA GLN A 191 6.02 9.70 9.52
C GLN A 191 6.38 9.73 11.00
N VAL A 192 5.40 9.46 11.87
CA VAL A 192 5.58 9.47 13.33
C VAL A 192 6.67 8.48 13.76
N GLU A 193 6.72 7.33 13.09
CA GLU A 193 7.63 6.21 13.35
C GLU A 193 9.07 6.42 12.85
N HIS A 194 9.44 7.60 12.32
CA HIS A 194 10.78 7.86 11.79
C HIS A 194 11.89 7.64 12.82
N GLY A 195 11.61 7.94 14.10
CA GLY A 195 12.60 7.87 15.18
C GLY A 195 13.21 6.49 15.38
N ILE A 196 12.49 5.41 15.05
CA ILE A 196 13.05 4.05 15.15
C ILE A 196 14.14 3.83 14.08
N THR A 197 13.97 4.41 12.88
CA THR A 197 14.98 4.39 11.82
C THR A 197 16.21 5.21 12.24
N GLU A 198 16.00 6.39 12.81
CA GLU A 198 17.08 7.25 13.31
C GLU A 198 17.89 6.52 14.41
N SER A 199 17.20 5.92 15.36
CA SER A 199 17.86 5.11 16.43
C SER A 199 18.68 3.94 15.86
N ARG A 200 18.18 3.28 14.81
CA ARG A 200 18.85 2.16 14.14
C ARG A 200 20.14 2.58 13.46
N TYR A 201 20.17 3.78 12.89
CA TYR A 201 21.32 4.29 12.11
C TYR A 201 22.21 5.26 12.91
N GLY A 202 21.80 5.67 14.11
CA GLY A 202 22.55 6.61 14.95
C GLY A 202 22.58 8.03 14.41
N ILE A 203 21.50 8.47 13.79
CA ILE A 203 21.34 9.80 13.19
C ILE A 203 20.24 10.59 13.91
#